data_173fb59c140697998f2a58308f22064c
#
_entry.id   173fb59c140697998f2a58308f22064c
#
_cell.length_a   1.000
_cell.length_b   1.000
_cell.length_c   1.000
_cell.angle_alpha   90.00
_cell.angle_beta   90.00
_cell.angle_gamma   90.00
#
_symmetry.space_group_name_H-M   'P 1'
#
loop_
_entity.id
_entity.type
_entity.pdbx_description
1 polymer ?
#
loop_
_entity_poly.entity_id
_entity_poly.type
_entity_poly.pdbx_seq_one_letter_code
_entity_poly.pdbx_strand_id
1 'polypeptide(L)'
;EMICSDTVEEREAALAKLLPMQQGDFEGIYEAMEGCPVTIRFLDPPLHEFVPTEEADIEKLAKAQGKTVAQIKNIIASLHEFNPMMGHRGCRLAVTFPEIAAMQTRAVIRAAINVQKKHPDWNMVPEIMIPLVGEVKELKYVKDIVVKTADEELAAAGVEMKYLVGTMIEIPRAALTADQIATEAEFFSFGTNDLTQMTFGFSRDDAGKFLGAYYDKKIYENDPFAKLDQKGVGKLVDMACKLGRSVNPDLHLGICGEHGGDPSSVEFCHRTGLDYVSCSPFRVPIARLAAAQAAIANR
;
A
#
# COMPACT_ATOMS: atom_id res chain seq x y z
N GLU A 1 6.58 -18.43 10.31
CA GLU A 1 6.66 -18.56 11.78
C GLU A 1 5.73 -17.55 12.46
N MET A 2 5.84 -16.26 12.18
CA MET A 2 5.03 -15.19 12.83
C MET A 2 3.52 -15.49 12.81
N ILE A 3 2.96 -15.88 11.67
CA ILE A 3 1.52 -16.16 11.49
C ILE A 3 1.02 -17.31 12.36
N CYS A 4 1.88 -18.29 12.63
CA CYS A 4 1.55 -19.46 13.42
C CYS A 4 1.96 -19.36 14.91
N SER A 5 2.37 -18.18 15.36
CA SER A 5 2.75 -17.89 16.74
C SER A 5 1.52 -17.61 17.60
N ASP A 6 1.55 -18.07 18.85
CA ASP A 6 0.42 -17.94 19.78
C ASP A 6 0.50 -16.66 20.64
N THR A 7 1.72 -16.18 20.90
CA THR A 7 1.96 -15.02 21.78
C THR A 7 2.58 -13.84 21.03
N VAL A 8 2.53 -12.65 21.62
CA VAL A 8 3.17 -11.44 21.08
C VAL A 8 4.69 -11.64 21.03
N GLU A 9 5.27 -12.19 22.07
CA GLU A 9 6.71 -12.42 22.20
C GLU A 9 7.22 -13.37 21.10
N GLU A 10 6.47 -14.41 20.79
CA GLU A 10 6.82 -15.33 19.68
C GLU A 10 6.72 -14.64 18.33
N ARG A 11 5.67 -13.80 18.12
CA ARG A 11 5.53 -13.00 16.89
C ARG A 11 6.68 -12.01 16.73
N GLU A 12 7.03 -11.29 17.78
CA GLU A 12 8.16 -10.35 17.79
C GLU A 12 9.49 -11.06 17.50
N ALA A 13 9.71 -12.25 18.07
CA ALA A 13 10.90 -13.05 17.78
C ALA A 13 10.97 -13.50 16.31
N ALA A 14 9.84 -13.84 15.71
CA ALA A 14 9.77 -14.16 14.28
C ALA A 14 9.99 -12.92 13.40
N LEU A 15 9.38 -11.78 13.75
CA LEU A 15 9.55 -10.53 13.06
C LEU A 15 10.98 -9.99 13.14
N ALA A 16 11.68 -10.24 14.26
CA ALA A 16 13.09 -9.87 14.39
C ALA A 16 14.01 -10.57 13.39
N LYS A 17 13.61 -11.74 12.87
CA LYS A 17 14.34 -12.43 11.78
C LYS A 17 14.06 -11.81 10.40
N LEU A 18 12.86 -11.23 10.21
CA LEU A 18 12.46 -10.57 8.96
C LEU A 18 13.03 -9.16 8.85
N LEU A 19 13.16 -8.46 9.97
CA LEU A 19 13.61 -7.07 10.02
C LEU A 19 14.89 -6.80 9.20
N PRO A 20 16.01 -7.54 9.36
CA PRO A 20 17.21 -7.28 8.59
C PRO A 20 17.04 -7.54 7.08
N MET A 21 16.15 -8.44 6.70
CA MET A 21 15.86 -8.73 5.29
C MET A 21 15.13 -7.56 4.65
N GLN A 22 14.01 -7.12 5.24
CA GLN A 22 13.27 -5.96 4.73
C GLN A 22 14.09 -4.67 4.77
N GLN A 23 14.87 -4.46 5.82
CA GLN A 23 15.78 -3.32 5.90
C GLN A 23 16.76 -3.30 4.74
N GLY A 24 17.38 -4.46 4.42
CA GLY A 24 18.31 -4.57 3.29
C GLY A 24 17.65 -4.31 1.94
N ASP A 25 16.43 -4.79 1.74
CA ASP A 25 15.65 -4.52 0.53
C ASP A 25 15.35 -3.02 0.38
N PHE A 26 14.94 -2.35 1.46
CA PHE A 26 14.67 -0.91 1.44
C PHE A 26 15.93 -0.07 1.26
N GLU A 27 17.08 -0.46 1.84
CA GLU A 27 18.36 0.17 1.58
C GLU A 27 18.70 0.14 0.08
N GLY A 28 18.52 -1.02 -0.58
CA GLY A 28 18.74 -1.17 -2.01
C GLY A 28 17.82 -0.28 -2.85
N ILE A 29 16.55 -0.13 -2.46
CA ILE A 29 15.61 0.77 -3.14
C ILE A 29 16.03 2.23 -2.97
N TYR A 30 16.35 2.67 -1.76
CA TYR A 30 16.78 4.04 -1.50
C TYR A 30 18.07 4.38 -2.23
N GLU A 31 19.05 3.48 -2.28
CA GLU A 31 20.28 3.67 -3.05
C GLU A 31 19.99 3.81 -4.55
N ALA A 32 19.12 2.95 -5.11
CA ALA A 32 18.75 3.01 -6.52
C ALA A 32 17.96 4.28 -6.90
N MET A 33 17.28 4.90 -5.93
CA MET A 33 16.50 6.11 -6.14
C MET A 33 17.29 7.40 -5.95
N GLU A 34 18.53 7.33 -5.46
CA GLU A 34 19.48 8.46 -5.40
C GLU A 34 18.88 9.74 -4.75
N GLY A 35 18.18 9.58 -3.62
CA GLY A 35 17.54 10.68 -2.91
C GLY A 35 16.17 11.13 -3.47
N CYS A 36 15.67 10.49 -4.53
CA CYS A 36 14.31 10.71 -4.99
C CYS A 36 13.29 10.16 -3.97
N PRO A 37 12.07 10.71 -3.93
CA PRO A 37 11.01 10.23 -3.03
C PRO A 37 10.70 8.74 -3.24
N VAL A 38 10.55 8.02 -2.12
CA VAL A 38 10.18 6.60 -2.11
C VAL A 38 9.04 6.42 -1.11
N THR A 39 7.91 5.92 -1.61
CA THR A 39 6.77 5.55 -0.78
C THR A 39 6.77 4.04 -0.55
N ILE A 40 6.83 3.63 0.71
CA ILE A 40 6.79 2.22 1.11
C ILE A 40 5.42 1.91 1.72
N ARG A 41 4.68 1.02 1.05
CA ARG A 41 3.41 0.54 1.54
C ARG A 41 3.61 -0.60 2.53
N PHE A 42 2.89 -0.56 3.65
CA PHE A 42 2.84 -1.67 4.59
C PHE A 42 2.23 -2.93 3.97
N LEU A 43 2.44 -4.05 4.65
CA LEU A 43 1.90 -5.36 4.28
C LEU A 43 0.40 -5.24 3.99
N ASP A 44 0.02 -5.62 2.79
CA ASP A 44 -1.35 -5.52 2.30
C ASP A 44 -2.03 -6.89 2.10
N PRO A 45 -1.38 -7.92 1.52
CA PRO A 45 -2.04 -9.19 1.28
C PRO A 45 -2.46 -9.90 2.57
N PRO A 46 -3.55 -10.69 2.53
CA PRO A 46 -4.00 -11.47 3.68
C PRO A 46 -3.00 -12.57 4.06
N LEU A 47 -2.99 -12.97 5.33
CA LEU A 47 -1.97 -13.86 5.89
C LEU A 47 -1.95 -15.26 5.27
N HIS A 48 -3.08 -15.74 4.74
CA HIS A 48 -3.13 -17.06 4.11
C HIS A 48 -2.21 -17.19 2.87
N GLU A 49 -1.85 -16.08 2.22
CA GLU A 49 -0.93 -16.08 1.07
C GLU A 49 0.52 -16.42 1.45
N PHE A 50 0.87 -16.28 2.72
CA PHE A 50 2.25 -16.48 3.22
C PHE A 50 2.45 -17.81 3.95
N VAL A 51 1.42 -18.64 4.07
CA VAL A 51 1.54 -19.94 4.73
C VAL A 51 1.84 -21.04 3.71
N PRO A 52 2.58 -22.10 4.11
CA PRO A 52 2.90 -23.19 3.21
C PRO A 52 1.67 -24.00 2.85
N THR A 53 1.63 -24.48 1.62
CA THR A 53 0.60 -25.39 1.10
C THR A 53 1.12 -26.84 0.98
N GLU A 54 2.43 -27.01 0.78
CA GLU A 54 3.07 -28.28 0.59
C GLU A 54 3.33 -28.99 1.94
N GLU A 55 3.03 -30.29 2.01
CA GLU A 55 3.15 -31.09 3.23
C GLU A 55 4.55 -31.02 3.85
N ALA A 56 5.60 -31.11 3.02
CA ALA A 56 6.99 -31.06 3.47
C ALA A 56 7.36 -29.73 4.14
N ASP A 57 6.78 -28.61 3.69
CA ASP A 57 7.04 -27.30 4.27
C ASP A 57 6.21 -27.08 5.54
N ILE A 58 4.99 -27.64 5.59
CA ILE A 58 4.18 -27.68 6.81
C ILE A 58 4.89 -28.48 7.91
N GLU A 59 5.47 -29.64 7.58
CA GLU A 59 6.27 -30.44 8.51
C GLU A 59 7.50 -29.69 9.04
N LYS A 60 8.23 -28.98 8.17
CA LYS A 60 9.37 -28.14 8.56
C LYS A 60 8.94 -27.03 9.51
N LEU A 61 7.83 -26.33 9.17
CA LEU A 61 7.29 -25.26 10.01
C LEU A 61 6.85 -25.80 11.38
N ALA A 62 6.13 -26.93 11.41
CA ALA A 62 5.71 -27.59 12.63
C ALA A 62 6.90 -27.92 13.54
N LYS A 63 7.95 -28.51 12.98
CA LYS A 63 9.19 -28.81 13.71
C LYS A 63 9.89 -27.55 14.24
N ALA A 64 9.95 -26.49 13.42
CA ALA A 64 10.59 -25.23 13.79
C ALA A 64 9.89 -24.53 14.96
N GLN A 65 8.56 -24.69 15.06
CA GLN A 65 7.74 -24.06 16.11
C GLN A 65 7.40 -25.00 17.28
N GLY A 66 7.88 -26.24 17.29
CA GLY A 66 7.54 -27.22 18.32
C GLY A 66 6.05 -27.59 18.35
N LYS A 67 5.36 -27.43 17.22
CA LYS A 67 3.94 -27.77 17.03
C LYS A 67 3.79 -29.07 16.26
N THR A 68 2.60 -29.66 16.35
CA THR A 68 2.26 -30.81 15.50
C THR A 68 1.82 -30.32 14.10
N VAL A 69 2.00 -31.16 13.10
CA VAL A 69 1.50 -30.90 11.72
C VAL A 69 0.00 -30.61 11.73
N ALA A 70 -0.78 -31.30 12.55
CA ALA A 70 -2.21 -31.07 12.69
C ALA A 70 -2.53 -29.67 13.23
N GLN A 71 -1.76 -29.17 14.19
CA GLN A 71 -1.93 -27.80 14.71
C GLN A 71 -1.63 -26.77 13.64
N ILE A 72 -0.55 -26.91 12.88
CA ILE A 72 -0.23 -25.97 11.76
C ILE A 72 -1.32 -26.02 10.70
N LYS A 73 -1.78 -27.20 10.30
CA LYS A 73 -2.90 -27.32 9.33
C LYS A 73 -4.19 -26.65 9.83
N ASN A 74 -4.50 -26.76 11.12
CA ASN A 74 -5.67 -26.08 11.69
C ASN A 74 -5.51 -24.56 11.67
N ILE A 75 -4.32 -24.03 11.95
CA ILE A 75 -4.04 -22.59 11.85
C ILE A 75 -4.21 -22.14 10.40
N ILE A 76 -3.60 -22.84 9.44
CA ILE A 76 -3.75 -22.52 8.00
C ILE A 76 -5.21 -22.54 7.58
N ALA A 77 -5.96 -23.56 8.00
CA ALA A 77 -7.40 -23.65 7.68
C ALA A 77 -8.22 -22.48 8.29
N SER A 78 -7.83 -22.00 9.48
CA SER A 78 -8.51 -20.88 10.15
C SER A 78 -8.28 -19.53 9.46
N LEU A 79 -7.23 -19.42 8.64
CA LEU A 79 -6.92 -18.21 7.85
C LEU A 79 -7.73 -18.13 6.55
N HIS A 80 -8.45 -19.20 6.19
CA HIS A 80 -9.25 -19.21 4.97
C HIS A 80 -10.43 -18.26 5.08
N GLU A 81 -10.51 -17.33 4.13
CA GLU A 81 -11.61 -16.38 4.02
C GLU A 81 -12.39 -16.63 2.72
N PHE A 82 -13.72 -16.44 2.75
CA PHE A 82 -14.57 -16.58 1.56
C PHE A 82 -14.27 -15.50 0.51
N ASN A 83 -13.94 -14.30 0.96
CA ASN A 83 -13.53 -13.17 0.11
C ASN A 83 -12.32 -12.47 0.73
N PRO A 84 -11.09 -12.95 0.46
CA PRO A 84 -9.88 -12.39 1.05
C PRO A 84 -9.64 -10.92 0.70
N MET A 85 -10.09 -10.47 -0.48
CA MET A 85 -9.95 -9.07 -0.90
C MET A 85 -10.73 -8.09 -0.02
N MET A 86 -11.82 -8.55 0.60
CA MET A 86 -12.66 -7.81 1.55
C MET A 86 -12.37 -8.18 3.00
N GLY A 87 -11.35 -9.01 3.24
CA GLY A 87 -11.09 -9.67 4.50
C GLY A 87 -10.03 -9.02 5.38
N HIS A 88 -9.30 -9.87 6.11
CA HIS A 88 -8.30 -9.49 7.10
C HIS A 88 -6.95 -9.21 6.45
N ARG A 89 -6.78 -8.02 5.91
CA ARG A 89 -5.59 -7.55 5.20
C ARG A 89 -5.32 -6.06 5.46
N GLY A 90 -4.19 -5.55 4.99
CA GLY A 90 -3.86 -4.13 5.03
C GLY A 90 -3.83 -3.56 6.45
N CYS A 91 -4.43 -2.38 6.65
CA CYS A 91 -4.47 -1.75 7.98
C CYS A 91 -5.18 -2.60 9.03
N ARG A 92 -6.10 -3.49 8.64
CA ARG A 92 -6.79 -4.40 9.56
C ARG A 92 -5.81 -5.38 10.21
N LEU A 93 -4.80 -5.85 9.47
CA LEU A 93 -3.70 -6.63 10.04
C LEU A 93 -2.86 -5.79 11.01
N ALA A 94 -2.55 -4.55 10.66
CA ALA A 94 -1.79 -3.66 11.53
C ALA A 94 -2.55 -3.28 12.82
N VAL A 95 -3.88 -3.28 12.78
CA VAL A 95 -4.72 -3.11 13.99
C VAL A 95 -4.70 -4.35 14.87
N THR A 96 -4.80 -5.55 14.27
CA THR A 96 -4.84 -6.83 14.99
C THR A 96 -3.45 -7.26 15.47
N PHE A 97 -2.43 -7.00 14.68
CA PHE A 97 -1.03 -7.36 14.94
C PHE A 97 -0.12 -6.12 14.81
N PRO A 98 -0.19 -5.19 15.78
CA PRO A 98 0.54 -3.91 15.70
C PRO A 98 2.06 -4.08 15.63
N GLU A 99 2.59 -5.19 16.10
CA GLU A 99 4.00 -5.55 16.01
C GLU A 99 4.51 -5.65 14.56
N ILE A 100 3.64 -5.97 13.58
CA ILE A 100 4.00 -5.96 12.17
C ILE A 100 4.28 -4.53 11.70
N ALA A 101 3.39 -3.59 12.03
CA ALA A 101 3.56 -2.18 11.68
C ALA A 101 4.83 -1.60 12.32
N ALA A 102 5.09 -1.92 13.58
CA ALA A 102 6.30 -1.50 14.28
C ALA A 102 7.56 -2.07 13.60
N MET A 103 7.58 -3.35 13.24
CA MET A 103 8.73 -3.97 12.56
C MET A 103 8.97 -3.33 11.20
N GLN A 104 7.94 -3.14 10.38
CA GLN A 104 8.08 -2.53 9.06
C GLN A 104 8.55 -1.07 9.17
N THR A 105 8.04 -0.30 10.14
CA THR A 105 8.53 1.05 10.41
C THR A 105 10.01 1.06 10.74
N ARG A 106 10.47 0.15 11.61
CA ARG A 106 11.91 0.00 11.94
C ARG A 106 12.74 -0.26 10.69
N ALA A 107 12.28 -1.18 9.84
CA ALA A 107 12.98 -1.51 8.59
C ALA A 107 13.13 -0.30 7.69
N VAL A 108 12.05 0.47 7.49
CA VAL A 108 12.03 1.67 6.64
C VAL A 108 12.97 2.75 7.20
N ILE A 109 12.82 3.10 8.47
CA ILE A 109 13.57 4.19 9.09
C ILE A 109 15.05 3.85 9.21
N ARG A 110 15.40 2.62 9.63
CA ARG A 110 16.82 2.18 9.70
C ARG A 110 17.48 2.17 8.33
N ALA A 111 16.78 1.71 7.30
CA ALA A 111 17.27 1.74 5.92
C ALA A 111 17.55 3.19 5.47
N ALA A 112 16.61 4.10 5.70
CA ALA A 112 16.79 5.51 5.36
C ALA A 112 17.96 6.16 6.12
N ILE A 113 18.11 5.89 7.42
CA ILE A 113 19.24 6.35 8.23
C ILE A 113 20.57 5.84 7.66
N ASN A 114 20.65 4.55 7.31
CA ASN A 114 21.87 3.96 6.80
C ASN A 114 22.27 4.55 5.44
N VAL A 115 21.31 4.74 4.56
CA VAL A 115 21.56 5.34 3.22
C VAL A 115 21.90 6.84 3.37
N GLN A 116 21.21 7.60 4.23
CA GLN A 116 21.56 9.00 4.50
C GLN A 116 22.97 9.17 5.04
N LYS A 117 23.45 8.24 5.89
CA LYS A 117 24.82 8.24 6.39
C LYS A 117 25.87 7.99 5.28
N LYS A 118 25.53 7.15 4.29
CA LYS A 118 26.41 6.90 3.14
C LYS A 118 26.40 8.07 2.15
N HIS A 119 25.26 8.77 2.02
CA HIS A 119 25.02 9.86 1.09
C HIS A 119 24.49 11.09 1.82
N PRO A 120 25.34 11.84 2.56
CA PRO A 120 24.91 12.97 3.39
C PRO A 120 24.30 14.14 2.60
N ASP A 121 24.57 14.22 1.31
CA ASP A 121 24.05 15.21 0.37
C ASP A 121 22.64 14.90 -0.13
N TRP A 122 22.15 13.67 0.05
CA TRP A 122 20.77 13.31 -0.26
C TRP A 122 19.82 13.75 0.84
N ASN A 123 18.73 14.37 0.47
CA ASN A 123 17.70 14.75 1.44
C ASN A 123 16.65 13.62 1.55
N MET A 124 16.97 12.60 2.35
CA MET A 124 16.10 11.44 2.52
C MET A 124 14.84 11.81 3.29
N VAL A 125 13.67 11.58 2.67
CA VAL A 125 12.36 11.74 3.31
C VAL A 125 11.56 10.46 3.02
N PRO A 126 11.68 9.43 3.89
CA PRO A 126 10.90 8.21 3.72
C PRO A 126 9.40 8.48 3.86
N GLU A 127 8.61 7.87 2.98
CA GLU A 127 7.17 7.96 2.99
C GLU A 127 6.58 6.58 3.36
N ILE A 128 5.79 6.52 4.43
CA ILE A 128 5.15 5.30 4.91
C ILE A 128 3.66 5.37 4.58
N MET A 129 3.19 4.39 3.79
CA MET A 129 1.83 4.33 3.31
C MET A 129 1.05 3.20 3.98
N ILE A 130 -0.06 3.55 4.64
CA ILE A 130 -0.96 2.61 5.31
C ILE A 130 -2.07 2.25 4.32
N PRO A 131 -2.18 0.99 3.87
CA PRO A 131 -3.18 0.55 2.90
C PRO A 131 -4.53 0.26 3.54
N LEU A 132 -5.57 0.21 2.70
CA LEU A 132 -6.92 -0.30 3.01
C LEU A 132 -7.67 0.48 4.12
N VAL A 133 -7.33 1.72 4.35
CA VAL A 133 -8.01 2.58 5.33
C VAL A 133 -9.41 2.94 4.84
N GLY A 134 -10.42 2.69 5.69
CA GLY A 134 -11.81 3.07 5.45
C GLY A 134 -12.35 4.07 6.47
N GLU A 135 -11.67 4.23 7.62
CA GLU A 135 -12.05 5.10 8.71
C GLU A 135 -10.83 5.86 9.24
N VAL A 136 -10.99 7.14 9.55
CA VAL A 136 -9.86 7.97 10.06
C VAL A 136 -9.23 7.40 11.34
N LYS A 137 -10.02 6.73 12.19
CA LYS A 137 -9.51 6.11 13.42
C LYS A 137 -8.60 4.92 13.17
N GLU A 138 -8.79 4.18 12.06
CA GLU A 138 -7.85 3.13 11.64
C GLU A 138 -6.49 3.74 11.29
N LEU A 139 -6.52 4.81 10.48
CA LEU A 139 -5.30 5.53 10.11
C LEU A 139 -4.59 6.06 11.35
N LYS A 140 -5.32 6.77 12.22
CA LYS A 140 -4.75 7.33 13.44
C LYS A 140 -4.10 6.27 14.33
N TYR A 141 -4.79 5.14 14.55
CA TYR A 141 -4.27 4.06 15.40
C TYR A 141 -2.94 3.51 14.86
N VAL A 142 -2.88 3.21 13.56
CA VAL A 142 -1.65 2.67 12.95
C VAL A 142 -0.57 3.76 12.86
N LYS A 143 -0.93 5.00 12.54
CA LYS A 143 0.00 6.14 12.51
C LYS A 143 0.65 6.38 13.88
N ASP A 144 -0.09 6.29 14.97
CA ASP A 144 0.46 6.45 16.32
C ASP A 144 1.57 5.41 16.62
N ILE A 145 1.42 4.17 16.12
CA ILE A 145 2.47 3.13 16.20
C ILE A 145 3.67 3.51 15.33
N VAL A 146 3.41 3.94 14.09
CA VAL A 146 4.47 4.36 13.15
C VAL A 146 5.29 5.50 13.72
N VAL A 147 4.63 6.58 14.16
CA VAL A 147 5.30 7.76 14.70
C VAL A 147 6.13 7.40 15.93
N LYS A 148 5.52 6.69 16.90
CA LYS A 148 6.25 6.24 18.08
C LYS A 148 7.51 5.45 17.72
N THR A 149 7.38 4.47 16.82
CA THR A 149 8.49 3.61 16.44
C THR A 149 9.56 4.36 15.64
N ALA A 150 9.15 5.24 14.72
CA ALA A 150 10.09 6.06 13.94
C ALA A 150 10.89 6.99 14.83
N ASP A 151 10.23 7.68 15.75
CA ASP A 151 10.88 8.61 16.67
C ASP A 151 11.86 7.89 17.63
N GLU A 152 11.49 6.68 18.10
CA GLU A 152 12.40 5.83 18.90
C GLU A 152 13.66 5.46 18.12
N GLU A 153 13.54 5.07 16.84
CA GLU A 153 14.68 4.68 15.99
C GLU A 153 15.57 5.89 15.63
N LEU A 154 14.97 7.03 15.33
CA LEU A 154 15.71 8.28 15.05
C LEU A 154 16.47 8.76 16.30
N ALA A 155 15.82 8.75 17.46
CA ALA A 155 16.46 9.11 18.72
C ALA A 155 17.61 8.17 19.08
N ALA A 156 17.42 6.85 18.93
CA ALA A 156 18.46 5.85 19.17
C ALA A 156 19.68 6.01 18.25
N ALA A 157 19.45 6.45 17.01
CA ALA A 157 20.52 6.71 16.03
C ALA A 157 21.18 8.09 16.19
N GLY A 158 20.60 9.00 17.00
CA GLY A 158 21.04 10.38 17.14
C GLY A 158 20.91 11.19 15.85
N VAL A 159 19.88 10.93 15.05
CA VAL A 159 19.65 11.53 13.73
C VAL A 159 18.32 12.27 13.73
N GLU A 160 18.31 13.48 13.17
CA GLU A 160 17.08 14.18 12.81
C GLU A 160 16.78 13.90 11.33
N MET A 161 15.60 13.35 11.04
CA MET A 161 15.15 13.05 9.68
C MET A 161 13.65 13.28 9.59
N LYS A 162 13.21 13.99 8.55
CA LYS A 162 11.79 14.10 8.21
C LYS A 162 11.32 12.80 7.59
N TYR A 163 10.14 12.35 7.95
CA TYR A 163 9.41 11.27 7.29
C TYR A 163 7.94 11.67 7.13
N LEU A 164 7.21 11.01 6.25
CA LEU A 164 5.79 11.27 6.03
C LEU A 164 4.99 9.99 6.26
N VAL A 165 3.81 10.16 6.86
CA VAL A 165 2.83 9.06 7.02
C VAL A 165 1.57 9.43 6.28
N GLY A 166 1.23 8.63 5.29
CA GLY A 166 0.04 8.81 4.49
C GLY A 166 -0.74 7.52 4.30
N THR A 167 -1.72 7.56 3.44
CA THR A 167 -2.60 6.42 3.23
C THR A 167 -2.92 6.19 1.77
N MET A 168 -3.36 4.97 1.47
CA MET A 168 -3.97 4.64 0.20
C MET A 168 -5.48 4.95 0.27
N ILE A 169 -5.99 5.71 -0.70
CA ILE A 169 -7.43 5.90 -0.90
C ILE A 169 -7.87 4.86 -1.94
N GLU A 170 -8.40 3.77 -1.46
CA GLU A 170 -8.79 2.63 -2.29
C GLU A 170 -10.14 2.01 -1.88
N ILE A 171 -10.71 2.47 -0.78
CA ILE A 171 -12.04 2.11 -0.33
C ILE A 171 -12.99 3.27 -0.67
N PRO A 172 -14.15 3.04 -1.32
CA PRO A 172 -15.10 4.10 -1.65
C PRO A 172 -15.49 4.97 -0.45
N ARG A 173 -15.65 4.39 0.75
CA ARG A 173 -15.91 5.15 1.98
C ARG A 173 -14.77 6.13 2.29
N ALA A 174 -13.51 5.71 2.11
CA ALA A 174 -12.36 6.60 2.32
C ALA A 174 -12.39 7.81 1.37
N ALA A 175 -12.75 7.59 0.11
CA ALA A 175 -12.91 8.69 -0.86
C ALA A 175 -14.02 9.66 -0.47
N LEU A 176 -15.15 9.16 0.06
CA LEU A 176 -16.29 9.94 0.52
C LEU A 176 -16.02 10.74 1.81
N THR A 177 -15.06 10.31 2.63
CA THR A 177 -14.68 10.94 3.92
C THR A 177 -13.22 11.40 3.91
N ALA A 178 -12.71 11.77 2.74
CA ALA A 178 -11.31 12.11 2.56
C ALA A 178 -10.89 13.39 3.30
N ASP A 179 -11.84 14.30 3.58
CA ASP A 179 -11.65 15.43 4.49
C ASP A 179 -11.27 15.00 5.90
N GLN A 180 -11.96 13.99 6.45
CA GLN A 180 -11.64 13.45 7.77
C GLN A 180 -10.27 12.73 7.75
N ILE A 181 -10.00 11.92 6.73
CA ILE A 181 -8.73 11.21 6.60
C ILE A 181 -7.55 12.17 6.45
N ALA A 182 -7.73 13.28 5.73
CA ALA A 182 -6.71 14.30 5.54
C ALA A 182 -6.30 15.04 6.83
N THR A 183 -7.07 14.92 7.91
CA THR A 183 -6.64 15.45 9.23
C THR A 183 -5.47 14.67 9.81
N GLU A 184 -5.27 13.41 9.38
CA GLU A 184 -4.22 12.53 9.87
C GLU A 184 -3.18 12.19 8.79
N ALA A 185 -3.56 12.19 7.50
CA ALA A 185 -2.65 11.83 6.41
C ALA A 185 -1.86 13.02 5.89
N GLU A 186 -0.57 12.81 5.62
CA GLU A 186 0.30 13.80 5.00
C GLU A 186 0.36 13.66 3.47
N PHE A 187 -0.09 12.52 2.93
CA PHE A 187 -0.29 12.30 1.50
C PHE A 187 -1.38 11.25 1.25
N PHE A 188 -1.96 11.28 0.03
CA PHE A 188 -2.84 10.23 -0.48
C PHE A 188 -2.22 9.57 -1.71
N SER A 189 -2.34 8.25 -1.79
CA SER A 189 -2.13 7.49 -3.01
C SER A 189 -3.41 6.76 -3.38
N PHE A 190 -3.93 7.00 -4.58
CA PHE A 190 -5.14 6.33 -5.03
C PHE A 190 -4.83 4.91 -5.50
N GLY A 191 -5.29 3.90 -4.75
CA GLY A 191 -5.20 2.48 -5.08
C GLY A 191 -6.35 2.09 -6.00
N THR A 192 -6.20 2.38 -7.29
CA THR A 192 -7.32 2.31 -8.22
C THR A 192 -7.76 0.90 -8.58
N ASN A 193 -6.96 -0.12 -8.32
CA ASN A 193 -7.40 -1.52 -8.49
C ASN A 193 -8.52 -1.87 -7.50
N ASP A 194 -8.28 -1.66 -6.21
CA ASP A 194 -9.27 -1.91 -5.15
C ASP A 194 -10.44 -0.91 -5.24
N LEU A 195 -10.17 0.36 -5.52
CA LEU A 195 -11.23 1.35 -5.68
C LEU A 195 -12.16 1.01 -6.84
N THR A 196 -11.63 0.53 -7.97
CA THR A 196 -12.42 0.06 -9.11
C THR A 196 -13.24 -1.17 -8.73
N GLN A 197 -12.61 -2.18 -8.14
CA GLN A 197 -13.25 -3.42 -7.71
C GLN A 197 -14.44 -3.16 -6.77
N MET A 198 -14.26 -2.33 -5.77
CA MET A 198 -15.30 -2.02 -4.79
C MET A 198 -16.39 -1.09 -5.36
N THR A 199 -16.04 -0.21 -6.30
CA THR A 199 -17.01 0.68 -6.95
C THR A 199 -17.91 -0.07 -7.94
N PHE A 200 -17.34 -1.00 -8.72
CA PHE A 200 -18.11 -1.84 -9.63
C PHE A 200 -18.78 -3.02 -8.92
N GLY A 201 -18.33 -3.41 -7.73
CA GLY A 201 -18.91 -4.50 -6.95
C GLY A 201 -18.57 -5.89 -7.47
N PHE A 202 -17.40 -6.07 -8.11
CA PHE A 202 -16.90 -7.39 -8.52
C PHE A 202 -15.39 -7.51 -8.32
N SER A 203 -14.94 -8.74 -8.07
CA SER A 203 -13.53 -9.06 -7.91
C SER A 203 -12.78 -9.02 -9.24
N ARG A 204 -11.60 -8.40 -9.27
CA ARG A 204 -10.69 -8.44 -10.41
C ARG A 204 -10.33 -9.86 -10.82
N ASP A 205 -10.10 -10.73 -9.85
CA ASP A 205 -9.67 -12.11 -10.08
C ASP A 205 -10.82 -12.99 -10.67
N ASP A 206 -12.07 -12.66 -10.34
CA ASP A 206 -13.25 -13.38 -10.81
C ASP A 206 -13.90 -12.77 -12.07
N ALA A 207 -13.62 -11.51 -12.37
CA ALA A 207 -14.27 -10.75 -13.43
C ALA A 207 -14.07 -11.37 -14.84
N GLY A 208 -12.98 -12.08 -15.06
CA GLY A 208 -12.72 -12.80 -16.31
C GLY A 208 -13.80 -13.80 -16.69
N LYS A 209 -14.60 -14.27 -15.74
CA LYS A 209 -15.71 -15.21 -15.98
C LYS A 209 -16.88 -14.59 -16.78
N PHE A 210 -17.05 -13.27 -16.75
CA PHE A 210 -18.19 -12.59 -17.40
C PHE A 210 -17.79 -11.37 -18.26
N LEU A 211 -16.65 -10.73 -18.03
CA LEU A 211 -16.25 -9.51 -18.77
C LEU A 211 -16.14 -9.75 -20.28
N GLY A 212 -15.74 -10.94 -20.73
CA GLY A 212 -15.74 -11.28 -22.15
C GLY A 212 -17.10 -11.06 -22.81
N ALA A 213 -18.18 -11.54 -22.19
CA ALA A 213 -19.53 -11.32 -22.68
C ALA A 213 -19.97 -9.84 -22.65
N TYR A 214 -19.45 -9.06 -21.72
CA TYR A 214 -19.72 -7.62 -21.65
C TYR A 214 -19.06 -6.85 -22.79
N TYR A 215 -17.87 -7.24 -23.20
CA TYR A 215 -17.19 -6.65 -24.36
C TYR A 215 -17.89 -7.03 -25.67
N ASP A 216 -18.25 -8.30 -25.85
CA ASP A 216 -18.96 -8.79 -27.03
C ASP A 216 -20.30 -8.06 -27.23
N LYS A 217 -20.99 -7.78 -26.13
CA LYS A 217 -22.28 -7.07 -26.11
C LYS A 217 -22.13 -5.54 -26.07
N LYS A 218 -20.89 -5.02 -26.07
CA LYS A 218 -20.58 -3.57 -25.98
C LYS A 218 -21.20 -2.88 -24.76
N ILE A 219 -21.32 -3.62 -23.63
CA ILE A 219 -21.73 -3.06 -22.35
C ILE A 219 -20.57 -2.24 -21.77
N TYR A 220 -19.35 -2.81 -21.83
CA TYR A 220 -18.11 -2.08 -21.55
C TYR A 220 -17.28 -1.95 -22.83
N GLU A 221 -16.72 -0.76 -23.05
CA GLU A 221 -15.82 -0.50 -24.17
C GLU A 221 -14.38 -0.93 -23.86
N ASN A 222 -14.00 -0.83 -22.58
CA ASN A 222 -12.66 -1.15 -22.09
C ASN A 222 -12.73 -1.94 -20.79
N ASP A 223 -11.63 -2.62 -20.48
CA ASP A 223 -11.43 -3.23 -19.16
C ASP A 223 -11.29 -2.12 -18.12
N PRO A 224 -12.18 -2.06 -17.10
CA PRO A 224 -12.12 -1.03 -16.07
C PRO A 224 -10.87 -1.14 -15.17
N PHE A 225 -10.16 -2.27 -15.18
CA PHE A 225 -8.90 -2.44 -14.48
C PHE A 225 -7.67 -1.98 -15.30
N ALA A 226 -7.79 -1.94 -16.63
CA ALA A 226 -6.72 -1.45 -17.50
C ALA A 226 -6.83 0.05 -17.77
N LYS A 227 -8.04 0.57 -17.86
CA LYS A 227 -8.34 1.98 -18.14
C LYS A 227 -9.31 2.53 -17.10
N LEU A 228 -8.95 3.64 -16.48
CA LEU A 228 -9.73 4.24 -15.40
C LEU A 228 -11.16 4.59 -15.86
N ASP A 229 -12.15 4.09 -15.15
CA ASP A 229 -13.52 4.56 -15.27
C ASP A 229 -13.64 6.00 -14.73
N GLN A 230 -13.56 6.97 -15.61
CA GLN A 230 -13.62 8.38 -15.23
C GLN A 230 -15.03 8.83 -14.79
N LYS A 231 -16.09 8.04 -15.11
CA LYS A 231 -17.48 8.39 -14.81
C LYS A 231 -17.91 7.97 -13.39
N GLY A 232 -17.41 6.87 -12.89
CA GLY A 232 -17.70 6.35 -11.55
C GLY A 232 -16.48 6.50 -10.63
N VAL A 233 -15.46 5.68 -10.85
CA VAL A 233 -14.23 5.69 -10.03
C VAL A 233 -13.53 7.05 -10.05
N GLY A 234 -13.44 7.68 -11.24
CA GLY A 234 -12.85 9.00 -11.38
C GLY A 234 -13.57 10.09 -10.58
N LYS A 235 -14.89 9.99 -10.42
CA LYS A 235 -15.62 10.92 -9.53
C LYS A 235 -15.22 10.77 -8.07
N LEU A 236 -14.97 9.55 -7.61
CA LEU A 236 -14.48 9.31 -6.24
C LEU A 236 -13.08 9.89 -6.06
N VAL A 237 -12.20 9.72 -7.05
CA VAL A 237 -10.86 10.31 -7.03
C VAL A 237 -10.94 11.84 -6.99
N ASP A 238 -11.68 12.47 -7.88
CA ASP A 238 -11.85 13.94 -7.91
C ASP A 238 -12.45 14.49 -6.60
N MET A 239 -13.45 13.80 -6.06
CA MET A 239 -14.06 14.15 -4.78
C MET A 239 -13.03 14.07 -3.65
N ALA A 240 -12.26 12.99 -3.56
CA ALA A 240 -11.26 12.81 -2.53
C ALA A 240 -10.13 13.85 -2.62
N CYS A 241 -9.71 14.22 -3.83
CA CYS A 241 -8.75 15.31 -4.04
C CYS A 241 -9.26 16.63 -3.49
N LYS A 242 -10.50 17.00 -3.82
CA LYS A 242 -11.11 18.25 -3.36
C LYS A 242 -11.33 18.27 -1.84
N LEU A 243 -11.87 17.19 -1.29
CA LEU A 243 -12.10 17.05 0.16
C LEU A 243 -10.78 17.07 0.92
N GLY A 244 -9.78 16.31 0.48
CA GLY A 244 -8.47 16.26 1.13
C GLY A 244 -7.79 17.63 1.17
N ARG A 245 -7.71 18.31 0.01
CA ARG A 245 -7.11 19.64 -0.10
C ARG A 245 -7.92 20.75 0.58
N SER A 246 -9.20 20.56 0.85
CA SER A 246 -9.98 21.53 1.64
C SER A 246 -9.54 21.59 3.10
N VAL A 247 -8.91 20.52 3.60
CA VAL A 247 -8.37 20.39 4.97
C VAL A 247 -6.88 20.63 4.99
N ASN A 248 -6.15 20.01 4.07
CA ASN A 248 -4.71 20.17 3.90
C ASN A 248 -4.41 20.64 2.46
N PRO A 249 -4.25 21.96 2.24
CA PRO A 249 -3.98 22.51 0.90
C PRO A 249 -2.71 21.96 0.24
N ASP A 250 -1.72 21.57 1.04
CA ASP A 250 -0.44 21.04 0.59
C ASP A 250 -0.43 19.50 0.50
N LEU A 251 -1.61 18.86 0.61
CA LEU A 251 -1.73 17.42 0.54
C LEU A 251 -1.18 16.88 -0.77
N HIS A 252 -0.13 16.04 -0.70
CA HIS A 252 0.49 15.42 -1.85
C HIS A 252 -0.39 14.26 -2.34
N LEU A 253 -0.73 14.26 -3.62
CA LEU A 253 -1.69 13.34 -4.21
C LEU A 253 -1.05 12.55 -5.34
N GLY A 254 -1.16 11.23 -5.29
CA GLY A 254 -0.67 10.35 -6.33
C GLY A 254 -1.63 9.23 -6.66
N ILE A 255 -1.35 8.53 -7.73
CA ILE A 255 -2.09 7.34 -8.15
C ILE A 255 -1.12 6.17 -8.32
N CYS A 256 -1.54 4.99 -7.95
CA CYS A 256 -0.83 3.75 -8.21
C CYS A 256 -1.76 2.69 -8.82
N GLY A 257 -1.17 1.61 -9.27
CA GLY A 257 -1.88 0.53 -9.97
C GLY A 257 -1.75 0.62 -11.48
N GLU A 258 -2.51 -0.20 -12.18
CA GLU A 258 -2.41 -0.34 -13.65
C GLU A 258 -2.75 0.96 -14.39
N HIS A 259 -3.65 1.76 -13.84
CA HIS A 259 -4.11 3.02 -14.42
C HIS A 259 -3.02 4.09 -14.55
N GLY A 260 -1.99 4.07 -13.69
CA GLY A 260 -0.87 4.99 -13.76
C GLY A 260 -0.02 4.87 -15.04
N GLY A 261 -0.16 3.78 -15.78
CA GLY A 261 0.49 3.54 -17.07
C GLY A 261 -0.41 3.72 -18.30
N ASP A 262 -1.71 4.00 -18.12
CA ASP A 262 -2.64 4.24 -19.23
C ASP A 262 -2.69 5.73 -19.59
N PRO A 263 -2.49 6.11 -20.87
CA PRO A 263 -2.43 7.50 -21.30
C PRO A 263 -3.67 8.33 -20.92
N SER A 264 -4.87 7.79 -21.09
CA SER A 264 -6.12 8.50 -20.80
C SER A 264 -6.33 8.70 -19.28
N SER A 265 -5.85 7.75 -18.49
CA SER A 265 -5.86 7.83 -17.03
C SER A 265 -4.84 8.84 -16.52
N VAL A 266 -3.65 8.91 -17.13
CA VAL A 266 -2.63 9.92 -16.83
C VAL A 266 -3.14 11.33 -17.15
N GLU A 267 -3.81 11.51 -18.28
CA GLU A 267 -4.46 12.79 -18.61
C GLU A 267 -5.53 13.18 -17.59
N PHE A 268 -6.36 12.23 -17.15
CA PHE A 268 -7.33 12.44 -16.08
C PHE A 268 -6.64 12.89 -14.78
N CYS A 269 -5.55 12.22 -14.38
CA CYS A 269 -4.76 12.59 -13.19
C CYS A 269 -4.26 14.04 -13.29
N HIS A 270 -3.73 14.43 -14.44
CA HIS A 270 -3.29 15.81 -14.67
C HIS A 270 -4.44 16.82 -14.49
N ARG A 271 -5.60 16.59 -15.10
CA ARG A 271 -6.76 17.48 -14.99
C ARG A 271 -7.34 17.54 -13.57
N THR A 272 -7.25 16.47 -12.82
CA THR A 272 -7.69 16.38 -11.42
C THR A 272 -6.68 17.00 -10.45
N GLY A 273 -5.47 17.30 -10.93
CA GLY A 273 -4.42 17.96 -10.15
C GLY A 273 -3.65 17.01 -9.23
N LEU A 274 -3.45 15.76 -9.64
CA LEU A 274 -2.53 14.85 -8.93
C LEU A 274 -1.08 15.30 -9.19
N ASP A 275 -0.22 15.10 -8.19
CA ASP A 275 1.17 15.51 -8.22
C ASP A 275 2.05 14.48 -8.92
N TYR A 276 1.71 13.17 -8.85
CA TYR A 276 2.46 12.11 -9.50
C TYR A 276 1.58 10.92 -9.93
N VAL A 277 2.12 10.12 -10.85
CA VAL A 277 1.61 8.80 -11.20
C VAL A 277 2.69 7.76 -10.96
N SER A 278 2.31 6.60 -10.41
CA SER A 278 3.16 5.43 -10.28
C SER A 278 2.70 4.36 -11.26
N CYS A 279 3.62 3.76 -11.99
CA CYS A 279 3.35 2.68 -12.95
C CYS A 279 4.50 1.68 -12.98
N SER A 280 4.27 0.54 -13.65
CA SER A 280 5.36 -0.43 -13.86
C SER A 280 6.51 0.20 -14.65
N PRO A 281 7.77 -0.22 -14.43
CA PRO A 281 8.96 0.36 -15.09
C PRO A 281 8.84 0.42 -16.62
N PHE A 282 8.25 -0.60 -17.24
CA PHE A 282 8.06 -0.68 -18.69
C PHE A 282 7.08 0.35 -19.26
N ARG A 283 6.20 0.91 -18.40
CA ARG A 283 5.22 1.93 -18.79
C ARG A 283 5.67 3.36 -18.55
N VAL A 284 6.80 3.57 -17.87
CA VAL A 284 7.33 4.92 -17.58
C VAL A 284 7.47 5.80 -18.82
N PRO A 285 8.04 5.33 -19.96
CA PRO A 285 8.12 6.17 -21.15
C PRO A 285 6.76 6.62 -21.69
N ILE A 286 5.76 5.73 -21.65
CA ILE A 286 4.39 6.02 -22.08
C ILE A 286 3.73 7.02 -21.12
N ALA A 287 3.85 6.82 -19.83
CA ALA A 287 3.28 7.71 -18.81
C ALA A 287 3.89 9.13 -18.90
N ARG A 288 5.20 9.24 -19.10
CA ARG A 288 5.89 10.53 -19.31
C ARG A 288 5.39 11.26 -20.55
N LEU A 289 5.23 10.54 -21.66
CA LEU A 289 4.69 11.12 -22.89
C LEU A 289 3.24 11.60 -22.70
N ALA A 290 2.39 10.77 -22.08
CA ALA A 290 1.01 11.13 -21.79
C ALA A 290 0.90 12.34 -20.86
N ALA A 291 1.73 12.43 -19.83
CA ALA A 291 1.80 13.59 -18.94
C ALA A 291 2.21 14.87 -19.68
N ALA A 292 3.20 14.78 -20.56
CA ALA A 292 3.63 15.91 -21.37
C ALA A 292 2.52 16.37 -22.34
N GLN A 293 1.83 15.44 -22.98
CA GLN A 293 0.68 15.74 -23.86
C GLN A 293 -0.47 16.39 -23.07
N ALA A 294 -0.80 15.87 -21.88
CA ALA A 294 -1.81 16.44 -21.02
C ALA A 294 -1.45 17.88 -20.60
N ALA A 295 -0.20 18.14 -20.24
CA ALA A 295 0.27 19.48 -19.88
C ALA A 295 0.20 20.47 -21.05
N ILE A 296 0.39 20.03 -22.29
CA ILE A 296 0.25 20.87 -23.48
C ILE A 296 -1.23 21.15 -23.79
N ALA A 297 -2.07 20.12 -23.69
CA ALA A 297 -3.49 20.23 -24.04
C ALA A 297 -4.33 21.04 -23.04
N ASN A 298 -3.85 21.17 -21.79
CA ASN A 298 -4.56 21.87 -20.71
C ASN A 298 -3.86 23.19 -20.28
N ARG A 299 -3.12 23.82 -21.19
CA ARG A 299 -2.51 25.14 -21.00
C ARG A 299 -3.51 26.27 -21.10
#